data_c860707f1ddcf8b5c4c2adad3108a778
#
_entry.id   c860707f1ddcf8b5c4c2adad3108a778
#
_cell.length_a   1.000
_cell.length_b   1.000
_cell.length_c   1.000
_cell.angle_alpha   90.00
_cell.angle_beta   90.00
_cell.angle_gamma   90.00
#
_symmetry.space_group_name_H-M   'P 1'
#
loop_
_entity.id
_entity.type
_entity.pdbx_description
1 polymer ?
#
loop_
_entity_poly.entity_id
_entity_poly.type
_entity_poly.pdbx_seq_one_letter_code
_entity_poly.pdbx_strand_id
1 'polypeptide(L)'
;SKTAEVIRNSISSDNIGGYEIVQDNPTPEDIENLWNYKNYTGGFIGATQTGVHYKYHSEYKEDESLGLEVHDKSYLEKYDGDNLLWSVSISDFWIEDYSIVSDGVIAYGRTDTWSSTQISHAWMAKIDLDGNLVWKHMLNNGFDDEYIASVLENADGSYAVISRGDLKYFCLSQYTVDGKETYFHKTEVGNYGIWNAARFEDGYMVQLGSYMTNEHAKIVKVDREGNITESFSYGDEDSYYYITDMIEYNGNIYLSAYAVPSLANEDQSAGGRYEIAGVLNYLFDNNIWEISSDELTPMVRDNYTAMLLVCEPNAGKPQEYYSVNGSLGGKLSVSDTGNLLWDVESITSTFFSPATSSFTIGGTSYVFRYTFDTSGMLISQEKTGEVVNYRR
;
A
#
# COMPACT_ATOMS: atom_id res chain seq x y z
N SER A 1 -19.12 25.26 -15.45
CA SER A 1 -18.38 24.42 -14.53
C SER A 1 -17.76 23.29 -15.33
N LYS A 2 -16.45 23.23 -15.38
CA LYS A 2 -15.78 22.05 -15.92
C LYS A 2 -15.95 20.97 -14.86
N THR A 3 -16.77 20.00 -15.14
CA THR A 3 -16.82 18.77 -14.35
C THR A 3 -15.43 18.17 -14.47
N ALA A 4 -14.71 18.04 -13.37
CA ALA A 4 -13.45 17.34 -13.39
C ALA A 4 -13.72 15.90 -13.78
N GLU A 5 -13.09 15.41 -14.82
CA GLU A 5 -13.20 14.02 -15.23
C GLU A 5 -12.37 13.20 -14.24
N VAL A 6 -13.05 12.46 -13.40
CA VAL A 6 -12.41 11.61 -12.39
C VAL A 6 -12.08 10.28 -13.05
N ILE A 7 -10.82 10.01 -13.23
CA ILE A 7 -10.34 8.74 -13.73
C ILE A 7 -10.02 7.85 -12.54
N ARG A 8 -10.67 6.70 -12.46
CA ARG A 8 -10.53 5.72 -11.37
C ARG A 8 -9.58 4.62 -11.79
N ASN A 9 -8.39 4.62 -11.26
CA ASN A 9 -7.42 3.57 -11.51
C ASN A 9 -6.81 3.13 -10.18
N SER A 10 -7.14 1.95 -9.67
CA SER A 10 -6.41 1.38 -8.55
C SER A 10 -5.16 0.70 -9.06
N ILE A 11 -4.03 1.15 -8.59
CA ILE A 11 -2.78 0.43 -8.69
C ILE A 11 -2.59 -0.19 -7.33
N SER A 12 -2.44 -1.47 -7.24
CA SER A 12 -2.32 -2.30 -6.07
C SER A 12 -2.19 -1.60 -4.71
N SER A 13 -2.76 -2.21 -3.76
CA SER A 13 -2.86 -1.83 -2.40
C SER A 13 -1.52 -1.70 -1.72
N ASP A 14 -1.05 -0.58 -1.53
CA ASP A 14 -0.32 -0.34 -0.31
C ASP A 14 -1.25 0.49 0.55
N ASN A 15 -1.73 0.02 1.62
CA ASN A 15 -2.59 0.59 2.66
C ASN A 15 -2.56 2.13 2.84
N ILE A 16 -2.15 2.83 1.83
CA ILE A 16 -2.17 4.26 1.66
C ILE A 16 -3.51 4.56 1.00
N GLY A 17 -4.42 5.11 1.73
CA GLY A 17 -5.82 5.37 1.36
C GLY A 17 -6.05 5.69 -0.11
N GLY A 18 -7.21 5.30 -0.61
CA GLY A 18 -7.56 5.40 -2.03
C GLY A 18 -7.26 6.74 -2.68
N TYR A 19 -6.83 6.71 -3.92
CA TYR A 19 -6.59 7.89 -4.74
C TYR A 19 -7.53 7.90 -5.93
N GLU A 20 -7.92 9.08 -6.35
CA GLU A 20 -8.56 9.30 -7.65
C GLU A 20 -7.74 10.30 -8.45
N ILE A 21 -7.69 10.10 -9.75
CA ILE A 21 -7.05 11.01 -10.65
C ILE A 21 -8.05 12.09 -11.02
N VAL A 22 -7.65 13.33 -10.82
CA VAL A 22 -8.44 14.50 -11.18
C VAL A 22 -7.65 15.30 -12.19
N GLN A 23 -8.29 15.62 -13.32
CA GLN A 23 -7.73 16.60 -14.24
C GLN A 23 -7.88 18.01 -13.65
N ASP A 24 -6.78 18.72 -13.55
CA ASP A 24 -6.65 20.13 -13.21
C ASP A 24 -7.62 20.73 -12.16
N ASN A 25 -7.12 20.97 -10.95
CA ASN A 25 -7.77 21.73 -9.88
C ASN A 25 -9.19 21.26 -9.53
N PRO A 26 -9.34 20.20 -8.72
CA PRO A 26 -10.64 19.73 -8.27
C PRO A 26 -11.39 20.84 -7.51
N THR A 27 -12.67 20.96 -7.77
CA THR A 27 -13.54 21.83 -7.00
C THR A 27 -13.83 21.22 -5.62
N PRO A 28 -14.25 22.01 -4.61
CA PRO A 28 -14.71 21.45 -3.34
C PRO A 28 -15.83 20.41 -3.48
N GLU A 29 -16.69 20.55 -4.48
CA GLU A 29 -17.76 19.58 -4.77
C GLU A 29 -17.20 18.27 -5.35
N ASP A 30 -16.19 18.33 -6.21
CA ASP A 30 -15.48 17.15 -6.70
C ASP A 30 -14.81 16.39 -5.54
N ILE A 31 -14.23 17.12 -4.60
CA ILE A 31 -13.57 16.61 -3.42
C ILE A 31 -14.60 15.94 -2.48
N GLU A 32 -15.77 16.55 -2.26
CA GLU A 32 -16.82 16.00 -1.43
C GLU A 32 -17.43 14.71 -2.04
N ASN A 33 -17.63 14.70 -3.35
CA ASN A 33 -18.09 13.52 -4.07
C ASN A 33 -17.09 12.38 -4.01
N LEU A 34 -15.80 12.68 -4.11
CA LEU A 34 -14.71 11.74 -3.93
C LEU A 34 -14.71 11.13 -2.52
N TRP A 35 -14.99 11.94 -1.51
CA TRP A 35 -15.06 11.51 -0.13
C TRP A 35 -16.19 10.51 0.14
N ASN A 36 -17.37 10.75 -0.37
CA ASN A 36 -18.52 9.86 -0.22
C ASN A 36 -18.30 8.51 -0.92
N TYR A 37 -17.47 8.48 -1.97
CA TYR A 37 -17.15 7.26 -2.72
C TYR A 37 -16.04 6.41 -2.08
N LYS A 38 -15.16 7.02 -1.29
CA LYS A 38 -13.92 6.45 -0.80
C LYS A 38 -13.99 5.64 0.49
N ASN A 39 -15.09 5.65 1.16
CA ASN A 39 -15.21 4.86 2.39
C ASN A 39 -15.06 3.35 2.15
N TYR A 40 -14.90 2.93 0.89
CA TYR A 40 -15.02 1.53 0.48
C TYR A 40 -13.83 0.94 -0.27
N THR A 41 -12.88 1.74 -0.69
CA THR A 41 -11.74 1.23 -1.45
C THR A 41 -10.44 1.74 -0.88
N GLY A 42 -9.80 0.96 -0.02
CA GLY A 42 -8.38 1.16 0.27
C GLY A 42 -7.58 0.83 -0.98
N GLY A 43 -6.81 1.76 -1.50
CA GLY A 43 -5.95 1.49 -2.64
C GLY A 43 -5.38 2.76 -3.25
N PHE A 44 -4.18 2.67 -3.77
CA PHE A 44 -3.55 3.70 -4.56
C PHE A 44 -4.19 3.74 -5.95
N ILE A 45 -4.73 4.87 -6.36
CA ILE A 45 -5.25 5.07 -7.71
C ILE A 45 -4.27 5.95 -8.47
N GLY A 46 -3.44 5.34 -9.27
CA GLY A 46 -2.49 6.07 -10.13
C GLY A 46 -3.15 6.61 -11.38
N ALA A 47 -2.53 7.63 -11.94
CA ALA A 47 -2.86 8.27 -13.19
C ALA A 47 -2.91 7.29 -14.36
N THR A 48 -3.59 7.72 -15.40
CA THR A 48 -3.73 7.03 -16.67
C THR A 48 -2.69 5.95 -16.91
N GLN A 49 -3.06 4.70 -16.62
CA GLN A 49 -2.19 3.60 -16.98
C GLN A 49 -2.32 3.34 -18.48
N THR A 50 -1.21 3.48 -19.17
CA THR A 50 -1.08 2.94 -20.51
C THR A 50 -0.68 1.48 -20.40
N GLY A 51 -1.36 0.60 -21.13
CA GLY A 51 -1.07 -0.83 -21.16
C GLY A 51 -1.92 -1.65 -20.18
N VAL A 52 -1.50 -2.90 -19.98
CA VAL A 52 -2.23 -3.86 -19.17
C VAL A 52 -2.08 -3.57 -17.68
N HIS A 53 -3.21 -3.48 -16.99
CA HIS A 53 -3.24 -3.25 -15.55
C HIS A 53 -4.49 -3.88 -14.91
N TYR A 54 -4.49 -3.94 -13.57
CA TYR A 54 -5.59 -4.51 -12.79
C TYR A 54 -6.20 -3.45 -11.88
N LYS A 55 -7.52 -3.57 -11.66
CA LYS A 55 -8.28 -2.79 -10.69
C LYS A 55 -9.10 -3.73 -9.84
N TYR A 56 -9.38 -3.33 -8.60
CA TYR A 56 -10.35 -4.02 -7.77
C TYR A 56 -11.24 -3.03 -7.04
N HIS A 57 -12.47 -3.44 -6.78
CA HIS A 57 -13.42 -2.68 -5.98
C HIS A 57 -14.39 -3.64 -5.29
N SER A 58 -15.09 -3.16 -4.28
CA SER A 58 -16.08 -3.93 -3.54
C SER A 58 -17.44 -3.28 -3.62
N GLU A 59 -18.48 -4.11 -3.69
CA GLU A 59 -19.88 -3.72 -3.54
C GLU A 59 -20.38 -4.11 -2.17
N TYR A 60 -21.25 -3.29 -1.60
CA TYR A 60 -21.86 -3.48 -0.29
C TYR A 60 -23.37 -3.53 -0.45
N LYS A 61 -24.03 -4.24 0.44
CA LYS A 61 -25.49 -4.29 0.55
C LYS A 61 -25.92 -4.01 1.98
N GLU A 62 -27.11 -3.44 2.13
CA GLU A 62 -27.74 -3.25 3.41
C GLU A 62 -28.17 -4.60 3.99
N ASP A 63 -27.74 -4.91 5.21
CA ASP A 63 -28.29 -6.00 6.01
C ASP A 63 -29.35 -5.42 6.95
N GLU A 64 -30.61 -5.62 6.58
CA GLU A 64 -31.77 -5.09 7.35
C GLU A 64 -31.79 -5.60 8.81
N SER A 65 -31.20 -6.76 9.08
CA SER A 65 -31.18 -7.35 10.42
C SER A 65 -30.17 -6.68 11.34
N LEU A 66 -29.08 -6.15 10.77
CA LEU A 66 -27.99 -5.46 11.48
C LEU A 66 -28.13 -3.94 11.39
N GLY A 67 -28.87 -3.43 10.41
CA GLY A 67 -28.94 -1.99 10.10
C GLY A 67 -27.61 -1.41 9.66
N LEU A 68 -26.77 -2.23 9.02
CA LEU A 68 -25.42 -1.91 8.56
C LEU A 68 -25.23 -2.36 7.10
N GLU A 69 -24.34 -1.67 6.39
CA GLU A 69 -23.85 -2.16 5.11
C GLU A 69 -22.84 -3.28 5.35
N VAL A 70 -23.02 -4.39 4.65
CA VAL A 70 -22.12 -5.54 4.69
C VAL A 70 -21.56 -5.80 3.30
N HIS A 71 -20.38 -6.37 3.23
CA HIS A 71 -19.76 -6.76 1.96
C HIS A 71 -20.68 -7.72 1.18
N ASP A 72 -20.92 -7.41 -0.09
CA ASP A 72 -21.67 -8.29 -1.00
C ASP A 72 -20.72 -9.09 -1.89
N LYS A 73 -19.87 -8.40 -2.62
CA LYS A 73 -18.86 -9.00 -3.48
C LYS A 73 -17.74 -8.00 -3.83
N SER A 74 -16.60 -8.53 -4.17
CA SER A 74 -15.49 -7.79 -4.74
C SER A 74 -15.28 -8.18 -6.19
N TYR A 75 -14.76 -7.26 -6.97
CA TYR A 75 -14.38 -7.47 -8.36
C TYR A 75 -12.88 -7.28 -8.50
N LEU A 76 -12.25 -8.17 -9.25
CA LEU A 76 -10.95 -7.94 -9.85
C LEU A 76 -11.12 -7.82 -11.36
N GLU A 77 -10.57 -6.78 -11.94
CA GLU A 77 -10.75 -6.42 -13.33
C GLU A 77 -9.39 -6.20 -13.99
N LYS A 78 -9.28 -6.66 -15.24
CA LYS A 78 -8.08 -6.42 -16.06
C LYS A 78 -8.43 -5.48 -17.20
N TYR A 79 -7.56 -4.53 -17.42
CA TYR A 79 -7.70 -3.51 -18.46
C TYR A 79 -6.47 -3.48 -19.38
N ASP A 80 -6.66 -2.96 -20.58
CA ASP A 80 -5.60 -2.44 -21.45
C ASP A 80 -5.96 -0.99 -21.82
N GLY A 81 -5.23 -0.03 -21.23
CA GLY A 81 -5.68 1.34 -21.19
C GLY A 81 -7.06 1.42 -20.53
N ASP A 82 -8.03 2.03 -21.20
CA ASP A 82 -9.41 2.14 -20.70
C ASP A 82 -10.31 0.95 -21.11
N ASN A 83 -9.77 -0.04 -21.84
CA ASN A 83 -10.55 -1.17 -22.31
C ASN A 83 -10.57 -2.28 -21.26
N LEU A 84 -11.75 -2.59 -20.73
CA LEU A 84 -11.98 -3.74 -19.86
C LEU A 84 -11.78 -5.02 -20.67
N LEU A 85 -10.82 -5.85 -20.29
CA LEU A 85 -10.55 -7.15 -20.91
C LEU A 85 -11.37 -8.25 -20.27
N TRP A 86 -11.44 -8.26 -18.94
CA TRP A 86 -12.27 -9.18 -18.17
C TRP A 86 -12.54 -8.64 -16.76
N SER A 87 -13.62 -9.15 -16.14
CA SER A 87 -14.01 -8.87 -14.76
C SER A 87 -14.41 -10.17 -14.06
N VAL A 88 -13.90 -10.39 -12.86
CA VAL A 88 -14.21 -11.56 -12.02
C VAL A 88 -14.78 -11.07 -10.70
N SER A 89 -15.93 -11.61 -10.30
CA SER A 89 -16.56 -11.31 -9.01
C SER A 89 -16.29 -12.41 -7.99
N ILE A 90 -15.99 -12.02 -6.75
CA ILE A 90 -15.72 -12.88 -5.60
C ILE A 90 -16.61 -12.41 -4.45
N SER A 91 -17.45 -13.30 -3.92
CA SER A 91 -18.38 -12.98 -2.82
C SER A 91 -17.91 -13.44 -1.44
N ASP A 92 -16.86 -14.26 -1.37
CA ASP A 92 -16.45 -14.90 -0.12
C ASP A 92 -15.60 -13.99 0.75
N PHE A 93 -14.94 -13.02 0.14
CA PHE A 93 -14.06 -12.09 0.84
C PHE A 93 -13.95 -10.76 0.12
N TRP A 94 -13.59 -9.77 0.84
CA TRP A 94 -13.26 -8.43 0.36
C TRP A 94 -11.80 -8.41 -0.10
N ILE A 95 -11.55 -8.07 -1.37
CA ILE A 95 -10.19 -7.96 -1.92
C ILE A 95 -9.51 -6.73 -1.31
N GLU A 96 -8.37 -6.96 -0.70
CA GLU A 96 -7.50 -5.93 -0.15
C GLU A 96 -6.31 -5.65 -1.07
N ASP A 97 -5.83 -6.70 -1.77
CA ASP A 97 -4.71 -6.57 -2.70
C ASP A 97 -4.63 -7.75 -3.68
N TYR A 98 -3.65 -7.69 -4.56
CA TYR A 98 -3.34 -8.76 -5.49
C TYR A 98 -1.84 -8.84 -5.80
N SER A 99 -1.37 -10.00 -6.22
CA SER A 99 -0.03 -10.22 -6.76
C SER A 99 -0.12 -10.75 -8.18
N ILE A 100 0.65 -10.15 -9.08
CA ILE A 100 0.79 -10.64 -10.46
C ILE A 100 1.76 -11.82 -10.41
N VAL A 101 1.35 -12.93 -11.02
CA VAL A 101 2.14 -14.14 -11.14
C VAL A 101 2.29 -14.53 -12.62
N SER A 102 3.20 -15.43 -12.94
CA SER A 102 3.58 -15.73 -14.31
C SER A 102 2.42 -16.20 -15.20
N ASP A 103 1.40 -16.85 -14.62
CA ASP A 103 0.25 -17.43 -15.32
C ASP A 103 -1.09 -16.82 -14.90
N GLY A 104 -1.08 -15.62 -14.31
CA GLY A 104 -2.31 -14.93 -13.88
C GLY A 104 -2.11 -13.91 -12.76
N VAL A 105 -3.07 -13.87 -11.85
CA VAL A 105 -3.07 -12.98 -10.70
C VAL A 105 -3.67 -13.71 -9.49
N ILE A 106 -3.12 -13.47 -8.31
CA ILE A 106 -3.68 -13.93 -7.05
C ILE A 106 -4.23 -12.72 -6.31
N ALA A 107 -5.57 -12.64 -6.21
CA ALA A 107 -6.24 -11.68 -5.36
C ALA A 107 -6.31 -12.22 -3.93
N TYR A 108 -6.14 -11.36 -2.95
CA TYR A 108 -6.24 -11.74 -1.55
C TYR A 108 -6.89 -10.65 -0.70
N GLY A 109 -7.37 -11.06 0.45
CA GLY A 109 -8.07 -10.21 1.37
C GLY A 109 -8.66 -11.02 2.52
N ARG A 110 -9.77 -10.58 3.07
CA ARG A 110 -10.37 -11.25 4.23
C ARG A 110 -11.89 -11.14 4.27
N THR A 111 -12.50 -11.97 5.11
CA THR A 111 -13.90 -11.86 5.41
C THR A 111 -14.18 -10.59 6.21
N ASP A 112 -15.37 -10.00 6.00
CA ASP A 112 -15.83 -8.85 6.75
C ASP A 112 -16.08 -9.21 8.23
N THR A 113 -15.52 -8.41 9.14
CA THR A 113 -15.50 -8.69 10.58
C THR A 113 -16.50 -7.86 11.39
N TRP A 114 -17.47 -7.25 10.74
CA TRP A 114 -18.50 -6.46 11.46
C TRP A 114 -19.39 -7.29 12.37
N SER A 115 -19.06 -8.56 12.59
CA SER A 115 -19.67 -9.39 13.63
C SER A 115 -19.07 -9.09 14.99
N SER A 116 -19.88 -9.24 16.04
CA SER A 116 -19.47 -9.06 17.44
C SER A 116 -18.33 -9.97 17.91
N THR A 117 -17.86 -10.88 17.07
CA THR A 117 -16.80 -11.86 17.37
C THR A 117 -15.42 -11.46 16.93
N GLN A 118 -15.28 -10.39 16.12
CA GLN A 118 -13.98 -9.92 15.58
C GLN A 118 -13.11 -11.01 14.92
N ILE A 119 -13.72 -12.06 14.38
CA ILE A 119 -13.01 -13.12 13.67
C ILE A 119 -12.87 -12.72 12.21
N SER A 120 -11.63 -12.61 11.74
CA SER A 120 -11.29 -12.26 10.36
C SER A 120 -10.39 -13.33 9.77
N HIS A 121 -10.87 -14.03 8.76
CA HIS A 121 -10.08 -15.02 8.05
C HIS A 121 -9.55 -14.48 6.75
N ALA A 122 -8.26 -14.69 6.52
CA ALA A 122 -7.62 -14.36 5.26
C ALA A 122 -8.03 -15.33 4.15
N TRP A 123 -8.18 -14.81 2.96
CA TRP A 123 -8.55 -15.54 1.74
C TRP A 123 -7.64 -15.16 0.60
N MET A 124 -7.47 -16.07 -0.33
CA MET A 124 -6.84 -15.82 -1.62
C MET A 124 -7.55 -16.57 -2.74
N ALA A 125 -7.49 -16.01 -3.94
CA ALA A 125 -8.07 -16.57 -5.15
C ALA A 125 -7.13 -16.37 -6.33
N LYS A 126 -6.88 -17.43 -7.09
CA LYS A 126 -6.11 -17.34 -8.33
C LYS A 126 -7.03 -17.20 -9.52
N ILE A 127 -6.76 -16.22 -10.33
CA ILE A 127 -7.41 -15.94 -11.61
C ILE A 127 -6.36 -16.07 -12.70
N ASP A 128 -6.68 -16.82 -13.77
CA ASP A 128 -5.79 -16.98 -14.92
C ASP A 128 -5.71 -15.73 -15.80
N LEU A 129 -4.89 -15.76 -16.83
CA LEU A 129 -4.71 -14.64 -17.77
C LEU A 129 -5.99 -14.29 -18.55
N ASP A 130 -6.92 -15.24 -18.69
CA ASP A 130 -8.18 -15.10 -19.40
C ASP A 130 -9.36 -14.68 -18.49
N GLY A 131 -9.12 -14.54 -17.19
CA GLY A 131 -10.12 -14.12 -16.22
C GLY A 131 -10.93 -15.26 -15.63
N ASN A 132 -10.47 -16.52 -15.73
CA ASN A 132 -11.14 -17.64 -15.09
C ASN A 132 -10.63 -17.82 -13.64
N LEU A 133 -11.56 -18.00 -12.71
CA LEU A 133 -11.22 -18.39 -11.34
C LEU A 133 -10.70 -19.83 -11.34
N VAL A 134 -9.42 -20.00 -11.04
CA VAL A 134 -8.74 -21.31 -11.03
C VAL A 134 -8.97 -22.03 -9.70
N TRP A 135 -8.70 -21.36 -8.60
CA TRP A 135 -8.95 -21.85 -7.26
C TRP A 135 -9.16 -20.70 -6.27
N LYS A 136 -9.72 -21.02 -5.12
CA LYS A 136 -9.99 -20.10 -4.02
C LYS A 136 -9.83 -20.83 -2.70
N HIS A 137 -9.11 -20.24 -1.75
CA HIS A 137 -8.82 -20.81 -0.45
C HIS A 137 -8.96 -19.79 0.67
N MET A 138 -9.50 -20.23 1.78
CA MET A 138 -9.38 -19.57 3.06
C MET A 138 -8.14 -20.11 3.78
N LEU A 139 -7.31 -19.22 4.29
CA LEU A 139 -6.26 -19.62 5.22
C LEU A 139 -6.91 -20.12 6.50
N ASN A 140 -6.44 -21.25 7.00
CA ASN A 140 -6.98 -21.87 8.21
C ASN A 140 -5.82 -22.24 9.15
N ASN A 141 -5.10 -21.22 9.59
CA ASN A 141 -3.91 -21.38 10.43
C ASN A 141 -4.23 -21.36 11.92
N GLY A 142 -5.52 -21.30 12.28
CA GLY A 142 -6.00 -21.38 13.66
C GLY A 142 -5.90 -20.07 14.42
N PHE A 143 -5.94 -18.93 13.72
CA PHE A 143 -6.00 -17.61 14.31
C PHE A 143 -7.41 -17.01 14.21
N ASP A 144 -7.74 -16.14 15.16
CA ASP A 144 -8.99 -15.38 15.13
C ASP A 144 -8.92 -14.16 14.20
N ASP A 145 -7.73 -13.58 14.01
CA ASP A 145 -7.48 -12.49 13.09
C ASP A 145 -6.29 -12.84 12.18
N GLU A 146 -6.56 -12.98 10.89
CA GLU A 146 -5.56 -13.27 9.87
C GLU A 146 -5.67 -12.29 8.71
N TYR A 147 -4.52 -11.82 8.21
CA TYR A 147 -4.48 -11.12 6.92
C TYR A 147 -3.21 -11.47 6.14
N ILE A 148 -3.32 -11.44 4.82
CA ILE A 148 -2.20 -11.65 3.92
C ILE A 148 -1.54 -10.30 3.64
N ALA A 149 -0.24 -10.23 3.88
CA ALA A 149 0.56 -9.05 3.57
C ALA A 149 1.14 -9.13 2.15
N SER A 150 1.47 -10.33 1.68
CA SER A 150 2.03 -10.50 0.33
C SER A 150 1.93 -11.94 -0.14
N VAL A 151 1.77 -12.12 -1.45
CA VAL A 151 1.90 -13.42 -2.12
C VAL A 151 3.02 -13.32 -3.13
N LEU A 152 4.03 -14.17 -2.99
CA LEU A 152 5.25 -14.15 -3.80
C LEU A 152 5.36 -15.45 -4.59
N GLU A 153 5.55 -15.35 -5.90
CA GLU A 153 5.80 -16.52 -6.75
C GLU A 153 7.25 -16.99 -6.61
N ASN A 154 7.45 -18.26 -6.32
CA ASN A 154 8.76 -18.88 -6.28
C ASN A 154 9.24 -19.26 -7.69
N ALA A 155 10.54 -19.51 -7.84
CA ALA A 155 11.14 -19.86 -9.14
C ALA A 155 10.59 -21.19 -9.75
N ASP A 156 10.00 -22.05 -8.93
CA ASP A 156 9.38 -23.30 -9.36
C ASP A 156 7.87 -23.18 -9.64
N GLY A 157 7.33 -21.94 -9.60
CA GLY A 157 5.92 -21.63 -9.81
C GLY A 157 5.02 -21.86 -8.59
N SER A 158 5.58 -22.32 -7.46
CA SER A 158 4.88 -22.35 -6.18
C SER A 158 4.74 -20.95 -5.57
N TYR A 159 3.94 -20.81 -4.53
CA TYR A 159 3.68 -19.52 -3.90
C TYR A 159 4.10 -19.52 -2.44
N ALA A 160 4.79 -18.47 -2.02
CA ALA A 160 4.97 -18.12 -0.62
C ALA A 160 3.93 -17.08 -0.23
N VAL A 161 3.15 -17.36 0.79
CA VAL A 161 2.17 -16.46 1.37
C VAL A 161 2.71 -15.93 2.68
N ILE A 162 2.99 -14.64 2.72
CA ILE A 162 3.39 -13.92 3.91
C ILE A 162 2.14 -13.34 4.55
N SER A 163 1.85 -13.76 5.77
CA SER A 163 0.65 -13.35 6.48
C SER A 163 0.92 -13.04 7.94
N ARG A 164 -0.06 -12.45 8.59
CA ARG A 164 -0.05 -12.14 10.01
C ARG A 164 -1.21 -12.84 10.70
N GLY A 165 -0.94 -13.41 11.87
CA GLY A 165 -1.96 -14.01 12.74
C GLY A 165 -2.02 -13.32 14.11
N ASP A 166 -3.24 -13.04 14.62
CA ASP A 166 -3.55 -12.53 15.96
C ASP A 166 -2.71 -11.31 16.38
N LEU A 167 -2.43 -10.41 15.45
CA LEU A 167 -1.67 -9.18 15.68
C LEU A 167 -0.23 -9.37 16.19
N LYS A 168 0.29 -10.57 16.27
CA LYS A 168 1.61 -10.85 16.86
C LYS A 168 2.45 -11.92 16.17
N TYR A 169 1.87 -12.71 15.24
CA TYR A 169 2.61 -13.75 14.55
C TYR A 169 2.90 -13.37 13.11
N PHE A 170 4.17 -13.45 12.72
CA PHE A 170 4.58 -13.59 11.34
C PHE A 170 4.30 -15.03 10.91
N CYS A 171 3.69 -15.21 9.76
CA CYS A 171 3.37 -16.50 9.19
C CYS A 171 3.91 -16.63 7.78
N LEU A 172 4.49 -17.78 7.47
CA LEU A 172 4.89 -18.19 6.14
C LEU A 172 4.16 -19.48 5.78
N SER A 173 3.35 -19.43 4.73
CA SER A 173 2.77 -20.63 4.12
C SER A 173 3.33 -20.84 2.73
N GLN A 174 3.53 -22.09 2.32
CA GLN A 174 3.91 -22.45 0.96
C GLN A 174 2.75 -23.20 0.29
N TYR A 175 2.44 -22.81 -0.94
CA TYR A 175 1.37 -23.37 -1.74
C TYR A 175 1.89 -23.86 -3.09
N THR A 176 1.39 -24.99 -3.54
CA THR A 176 1.61 -25.44 -4.93
C THR A 176 0.89 -24.52 -5.90
N VAL A 177 1.21 -24.63 -7.18
CA VAL A 177 0.51 -23.91 -8.27
C VAL A 177 -1.02 -24.18 -8.27
N ASP A 178 -1.42 -25.37 -7.82
CA ASP A 178 -2.83 -25.77 -7.68
C ASP A 178 -3.50 -25.25 -6.40
N GLY A 179 -2.81 -24.43 -5.62
CA GLY A 179 -3.34 -23.83 -4.40
C GLY A 179 -3.37 -24.76 -3.19
N LYS A 180 -2.65 -25.86 -3.19
CA LYS A 180 -2.55 -26.76 -2.03
C LYS A 180 -1.45 -26.31 -1.10
N GLU A 181 -1.77 -26.09 0.17
CA GLU A 181 -0.77 -25.81 1.19
C GLU A 181 0.15 -27.02 1.43
N THR A 182 1.44 -26.77 1.41
CA THR A 182 2.48 -27.79 1.59
C THR A 182 3.33 -27.56 2.83
N TYR A 183 3.34 -26.35 3.33
CA TYR A 183 4.13 -25.95 4.49
C TYR A 183 3.48 -24.77 5.21
N PHE A 184 3.59 -24.75 6.51
CA PHE A 184 3.20 -23.62 7.36
C PHE A 184 4.20 -23.45 8.51
N HIS A 185 4.60 -22.21 8.75
CA HIS A 185 5.44 -21.82 9.88
C HIS A 185 4.96 -20.49 10.46
N LYS A 186 5.07 -20.33 11.77
CA LYS A 186 4.79 -19.09 12.46
C LYS A 186 5.89 -18.71 13.46
N THR A 187 6.19 -17.43 13.52
CA THR A 187 7.14 -16.86 14.48
C THR A 187 6.48 -15.70 15.22
N GLU A 188 6.58 -15.68 16.54
CA GLU A 188 6.08 -14.56 17.31
C GLU A 188 7.00 -13.34 17.13
N VAL A 189 6.43 -12.24 16.64
CA VAL A 189 7.13 -10.99 16.40
C VAL A 189 6.65 -9.85 17.30
N GLY A 190 5.68 -10.12 18.17
CA GLY A 190 5.06 -9.12 19.03
C GLY A 190 4.06 -8.22 18.29
N ASN A 191 3.87 -7.01 18.77
CA ASN A 191 2.87 -6.07 18.23
C ASN A 191 3.32 -5.39 16.92
N TYR A 192 3.97 -6.13 16.02
CA TYR A 192 4.34 -5.62 14.71
C TYR A 192 3.32 -6.03 13.65
N GLY A 193 2.93 -5.08 12.82
CA GLY A 193 2.27 -5.35 11.54
C GLY A 193 3.27 -5.90 10.52
N ILE A 194 2.78 -6.67 9.57
CA ILE A 194 3.54 -7.14 8.42
C ILE A 194 2.98 -6.39 7.23
N TRP A 195 3.80 -5.59 6.57
CA TRP A 195 3.31 -4.61 5.58
C TRP A 195 3.71 -4.95 4.16
N ASN A 196 4.99 -5.24 3.95
CA ASN A 196 5.54 -5.56 2.64
C ASN A 196 6.50 -6.73 2.74
N ALA A 197 6.63 -7.48 1.66
CA ALA A 197 7.63 -8.54 1.53
C ALA A 197 8.11 -8.65 0.08
N ALA A 198 9.36 -9.08 -0.07
CA ALA A 198 9.95 -9.40 -1.36
C ALA A 198 10.79 -10.67 -1.25
N ARG A 199 10.96 -11.37 -2.37
CA ARG A 199 11.93 -12.46 -2.44
C ARG A 199 13.33 -11.89 -2.33
N PHE A 200 14.21 -12.60 -1.63
CA PHE A 200 15.60 -12.18 -1.49
C PHE A 200 16.50 -13.39 -1.25
N GLU A 201 17.49 -13.57 -2.10
CA GLU A 201 18.35 -14.75 -2.13
C GLU A 201 17.50 -16.03 -2.22
N ASP A 202 17.63 -16.94 -1.27
CA ASP A 202 16.84 -18.15 -1.17
C ASP A 202 15.68 -18.05 -0.15
N GLY A 203 15.44 -16.86 0.39
CA GLY A 203 14.38 -16.55 1.36
C GLY A 203 13.61 -15.29 1.01
N TYR A 204 13.33 -14.49 2.05
CA TYR A 204 12.49 -13.29 1.94
C TYR A 204 13.03 -12.14 2.78
N MET A 205 12.76 -10.91 2.33
CA MET A 205 12.84 -9.70 3.16
C MET A 205 11.43 -9.26 3.50
N VAL A 206 11.18 -8.96 4.77
CA VAL A 206 9.84 -8.60 5.26
C VAL A 206 9.91 -7.32 6.07
N GLN A 207 9.00 -6.40 5.78
CA GLN A 207 8.83 -5.18 6.58
C GLN A 207 7.90 -5.45 7.76
N LEU A 208 8.40 -5.14 8.95
CA LEU A 208 7.63 -5.13 10.19
C LEU A 208 7.44 -3.69 10.65
N GLY A 209 6.19 -3.25 10.83
CA GLY A 209 5.86 -1.93 11.34
C GLY A 209 5.16 -2.00 12.69
N SER A 210 5.49 -1.10 13.61
CA SER A 210 4.79 -1.03 14.89
C SER A 210 3.49 -0.22 14.75
N TYR A 211 2.41 -0.71 15.34
CA TYR A 211 1.14 0.03 15.42
C TYR A 211 1.06 0.98 16.61
N MET A 212 1.90 0.78 17.62
CA MET A 212 1.65 1.31 18.96
C MET A 212 2.85 2.03 19.59
N THR A 213 4.01 2.03 18.95
CA THR A 213 5.23 2.55 19.56
C THR A 213 6.05 3.38 18.58
N ASN A 214 6.84 4.34 19.09
CA ASN A 214 7.91 5.03 18.35
C ASN A 214 9.06 4.09 17.95
N GLU A 215 8.86 2.79 18.01
CA GLU A 215 9.86 1.87 17.51
C GLU A 215 9.96 2.01 16.01
N HIS A 216 11.15 2.28 15.54
CA HIS A 216 11.46 2.32 14.13
C HIS A 216 10.98 1.03 13.46
N ALA A 217 10.42 1.16 12.28
CA ALA A 217 10.07 0.00 11.48
C ALA A 217 11.32 -0.86 11.28
N LYS A 218 11.10 -2.16 11.16
CA LYS A 218 12.16 -3.15 11.00
C LYS A 218 12.04 -3.82 9.64
N ILE A 219 13.16 -4.14 9.07
CA ILE A 219 13.24 -5.09 7.96
C ILE A 219 13.88 -6.34 8.53
N VAL A 220 13.26 -7.48 8.31
CA VAL A 220 13.78 -8.77 8.73
C VAL A 220 14.09 -9.64 7.53
N LYS A 221 15.21 -10.33 7.60
CA LYS A 221 15.56 -11.39 6.66
C LYS A 221 14.99 -12.69 7.17
N VAL A 222 14.28 -13.38 6.31
CA VAL A 222 13.57 -14.62 6.63
C VAL A 222 14.08 -15.72 5.71
N ASP A 223 14.46 -16.86 6.25
CA ASP A 223 14.85 -18.01 5.45
C ASP A 223 13.65 -18.71 4.79
N ARG A 224 13.90 -19.72 3.98
CA ARG A 224 12.84 -20.49 3.28
C ARG A 224 11.90 -21.21 4.22
N GLU A 225 12.34 -21.52 5.42
CA GLU A 225 11.59 -22.18 6.49
C GLU A 225 10.79 -21.18 7.34
N GLY A 226 10.93 -19.87 7.14
CA GLY A 226 10.20 -18.83 7.86
C GLY A 226 10.88 -18.36 9.15
N ASN A 227 12.13 -18.77 9.40
CA ASN A 227 12.87 -18.29 10.56
C ASN A 227 13.48 -16.91 10.26
N ILE A 228 13.35 -16.00 11.21
CA ILE A 228 14.01 -14.70 11.13
C ILE A 228 15.50 -14.89 11.43
N THR A 229 16.35 -14.60 10.45
CA THR A 229 17.79 -14.78 10.55
C THR A 229 18.52 -13.48 10.88
N GLU A 230 18.00 -12.34 10.41
CA GLU A 230 18.55 -11.02 10.66
C GLU A 230 17.43 -10.00 10.83
N SER A 231 17.68 -8.94 11.57
CA SER A 231 16.76 -7.84 11.78
C SER A 231 17.52 -6.52 11.84
N PHE A 232 17.07 -5.54 11.07
CA PHE A 232 17.63 -4.18 11.11
C PHE A 232 16.49 -3.16 11.21
N SER A 233 16.71 -2.19 12.09
CA SER A 233 15.86 -1.01 12.17
C SER A 233 16.35 0.01 11.16
N TYR A 234 15.43 0.77 10.57
CA TYR A 234 15.75 1.88 9.68
C TYR A 234 15.01 3.14 10.13
N GLY A 235 15.57 4.29 9.77
CA GLY A 235 15.17 5.58 10.27
C GLY A 235 16.22 6.14 11.21
N ASP A 236 16.02 7.37 11.63
CA ASP A 236 16.84 8.06 12.60
C ASP A 236 15.96 8.66 13.72
N GLU A 237 16.60 9.31 14.72
CA GLU A 237 15.88 9.89 15.86
C GLU A 237 15.03 11.11 15.47
N ASP A 238 15.35 11.73 14.32
CA ASP A 238 14.72 12.96 13.86
C ASP A 238 13.67 12.73 12.78
N SER A 239 13.58 11.51 12.21
CA SER A 239 12.70 11.20 11.09
C SER A 239 12.05 9.84 11.22
N TYR A 240 10.80 9.77 10.80
CA TYR A 240 10.07 8.54 10.66
C TYR A 240 9.99 8.16 9.19
N TYR A 241 10.27 6.88 8.87
CA TYR A 241 10.29 6.38 7.49
C TYR A 241 9.13 5.43 7.25
N TYR A 242 8.36 5.71 6.21
CA TYR A 242 7.28 4.84 5.72
C TYR A 242 7.73 4.17 4.45
N ILE A 243 7.79 2.84 4.45
CA ILE A 243 8.05 2.06 3.23
C ILE A 243 6.72 1.84 2.51
N THR A 244 6.69 2.21 1.25
CA THR A 244 5.52 2.08 0.38
C THR A 244 5.60 0.89 -0.54
N ASP A 245 6.80 0.44 -0.88
CA ASP A 245 7.01 -0.73 -1.72
C ASP A 245 8.41 -1.33 -1.54
N MET A 246 8.57 -2.58 -1.92
CA MET A 246 9.81 -3.35 -1.80
C MET A 246 9.97 -4.30 -2.98
N ILE A 247 11.14 -4.33 -3.59
CA ILE A 247 11.45 -5.24 -4.70
C ILE A 247 12.89 -5.74 -4.65
N GLU A 248 13.11 -7.01 -5.02
CA GLU A 248 14.43 -7.51 -5.33
C GLU A 248 14.82 -7.07 -6.75
N TYR A 249 15.99 -6.47 -6.90
CA TYR A 249 16.55 -6.05 -8.18
C TYR A 249 18.06 -6.16 -8.17
N ASN A 250 18.60 -6.93 -9.13
CA ASN A 250 20.04 -7.18 -9.27
C ASN A 250 20.72 -7.69 -7.99
N GLY A 251 20.05 -8.57 -7.23
CA GLY A 251 20.60 -9.16 -6.01
C GLY A 251 20.57 -8.26 -4.78
N ASN A 252 19.94 -7.08 -4.88
CA ASN A 252 19.71 -6.16 -3.76
C ASN A 252 18.21 -5.98 -3.54
N ILE A 253 17.81 -5.56 -2.35
CA ILE A 253 16.46 -5.09 -2.08
C ILE A 253 16.41 -3.58 -2.21
N TYR A 254 15.53 -3.09 -3.07
CA TYR A 254 15.18 -1.68 -3.14
C TYR A 254 13.88 -1.42 -2.41
N LEU A 255 13.84 -0.32 -1.65
CA LEU A 255 12.69 0.12 -0.89
C LEU A 255 12.28 1.49 -1.39
N SER A 256 11.03 1.64 -1.77
CA SER A 256 10.42 2.95 -1.91
C SER A 256 9.91 3.38 -0.55
N ALA A 257 10.30 4.57 -0.11
CA ALA A 257 9.90 5.10 1.18
C ALA A 257 9.67 6.60 1.09
N TYR A 258 9.09 7.16 2.14
CA TYR A 258 9.16 8.60 2.39
C TYR A 258 9.46 8.87 3.85
N ALA A 259 10.22 9.93 4.10
CA ALA A 259 10.56 10.40 5.41
C ALA A 259 9.70 11.60 5.80
N VAL A 260 9.29 11.64 7.06
CA VAL A 260 8.68 12.80 7.70
C VAL A 260 9.39 13.10 9.00
N PRO A 261 9.50 14.37 9.44
CA PRO A 261 10.08 14.71 10.72
C PRO A 261 9.39 13.96 11.86
N SER A 262 10.16 13.39 12.76
CA SER A 262 9.64 12.80 13.98
C SER A 262 9.16 13.91 14.90
N LEU A 263 7.88 13.91 15.24
CA LEU A 263 7.33 14.78 16.28
C LEU A 263 7.62 14.13 17.64
N ALA A 264 8.85 14.21 18.07
CA ALA A 264 9.46 13.41 19.14
C ALA A 264 8.79 13.55 20.55
N ASN A 265 7.77 14.38 20.75
CA ASN A 265 7.22 14.69 22.08
C ASN A 265 5.69 14.74 22.17
N GLU A 266 4.93 14.31 21.18
CA GLU A 266 3.47 14.39 21.27
C GLU A 266 2.82 13.05 21.55
N ASP A 267 1.80 13.10 22.42
CA ASP A 267 1.03 11.99 22.92
C ASP A 267 0.53 11.07 21.79
N GLN A 268 1.14 9.91 21.69
CA GLN A 268 0.92 8.92 20.63
C GLN A 268 -0.41 8.16 20.77
N SER A 269 -1.25 8.55 21.74
CA SER A 269 -2.51 7.90 22.02
C SER A 269 -3.58 8.08 20.93
N ALA A 270 -3.35 8.95 19.96
CA ALA A 270 -4.28 9.24 18.86
C ALA A 270 -4.03 8.40 17.59
N GLY A 271 -3.61 7.17 17.73
CA GLY A 271 -3.68 6.11 16.74
C GLY A 271 -3.56 6.49 15.27
N GLY A 272 -2.37 6.89 14.85
CA GLY A 272 -2.00 6.83 13.45
C GLY A 272 -2.09 8.15 12.68
N ARG A 273 -1.01 8.48 12.04
CA ARG A 273 -0.70 9.49 11.02
C ARG A 273 -0.05 10.75 11.55
N TYR A 274 1.14 10.54 12.07
CA TYR A 274 2.06 11.57 12.53
C TYR A 274 2.42 12.61 11.47
N GLU A 275 2.24 12.27 10.21
CA GLU A 275 2.65 13.01 9.03
C GLU A 275 2.07 14.41 8.96
N ILE A 276 0.84 14.58 9.41
CA ILE A 276 0.13 15.86 9.41
C ILE A 276 -0.27 16.33 10.80
N ALA A 277 -0.01 15.55 11.84
CA ALA A 277 -0.38 15.91 13.22
C ALA A 277 0.21 17.25 13.62
N GLY A 278 1.48 17.51 13.30
CA GLY A 278 2.13 18.80 13.56
C GLY A 278 1.45 19.97 12.84
N VAL A 279 1.04 19.77 11.60
CA VAL A 279 0.31 20.79 10.83
C VAL A 279 -1.08 20.99 11.42
N LEU A 280 -1.80 19.90 11.75
CA LEU A 280 -3.10 19.96 12.39
C LEU A 280 -3.03 20.65 13.76
N ASN A 281 -2.08 20.27 14.59
CA ASN A 281 -1.86 20.89 15.90
C ASN A 281 -1.58 22.39 15.76
N TYR A 282 -0.72 22.78 14.81
CA TYR A 282 -0.49 24.19 14.52
C TYR A 282 -1.78 24.94 14.15
N LEU A 283 -2.63 24.36 13.31
CA LEU A 283 -3.91 24.96 12.91
C LEU A 283 -4.86 25.09 14.11
N PHE A 284 -4.92 24.06 14.97
CA PHE A 284 -5.77 24.08 16.18
C PHE A 284 -5.27 25.06 17.22
N ASP A 285 -4.00 25.04 17.55
CA ASP A 285 -3.39 25.91 18.58
C ASP A 285 -3.53 27.39 18.24
N ASN A 286 -3.56 27.69 16.92
CA ASN A 286 -3.75 29.06 16.43
C ASN A 286 -5.21 29.38 16.04
N ASN A 287 -6.16 28.47 16.28
CA ASN A 287 -7.57 28.62 15.91
C ASN A 287 -7.78 28.91 14.42
N ILE A 288 -6.99 28.28 13.56
CA ILE A 288 -7.08 28.43 12.11
C ILE A 288 -8.07 27.39 11.59
N TRP A 289 -9.24 27.83 11.17
CA TRP A 289 -10.30 26.98 10.63
C TRP A 289 -10.47 27.11 9.12
N GLU A 290 -9.88 28.14 8.56
CA GLU A 290 -9.81 28.39 7.11
C GLU A 290 -8.37 28.73 6.76
N ILE A 291 -7.78 27.97 5.86
CA ILE A 291 -6.43 28.19 5.34
C ILE A 291 -6.44 27.96 3.83
N SER A 292 -5.80 28.86 3.11
CA SER A 292 -5.69 28.71 1.66
C SER A 292 -4.73 27.55 1.29
N SER A 293 -4.95 26.97 0.11
CA SER A 293 -4.04 25.94 -0.42
C SER A 293 -2.60 26.47 -0.56
N ASP A 294 -2.44 27.74 -0.93
CA ASP A 294 -1.12 28.37 -1.11
C ASP A 294 -0.35 28.48 0.21
N GLU A 295 -1.05 28.65 1.33
CA GLU A 295 -0.43 28.70 2.66
C GLU A 295 -0.20 27.28 3.22
N LEU A 296 -1.15 26.37 3.04
CA LEU A 296 -1.09 25.01 3.60
C LEU A 296 -0.07 24.15 2.84
N THR A 297 0.01 24.27 1.52
CA THR A 297 0.83 23.38 0.70
C THR A 297 2.31 23.38 1.07
N PRO A 298 2.99 24.51 1.28
CA PRO A 298 4.38 24.50 1.76
C PRO A 298 4.52 23.83 3.13
N MET A 299 3.57 24.04 4.03
CA MET A 299 3.61 23.46 5.39
C MET A 299 3.55 21.93 5.35
N VAL A 300 2.76 21.36 4.45
CA VAL A 300 2.65 19.92 4.27
C VAL A 300 3.83 19.40 3.46
N ARG A 301 4.05 19.95 2.27
CA ARG A 301 5.04 19.47 1.31
C ARG A 301 6.45 19.45 1.86
N ASP A 302 6.86 20.48 2.58
CA ASP A 302 8.24 20.65 3.03
C ASP A 302 8.60 19.66 4.18
N ASN A 303 7.60 18.94 4.68
CA ASN A 303 7.79 17.87 5.67
C ASN A 303 8.05 16.49 5.05
N TYR A 304 7.92 16.35 3.72
CA TYR A 304 8.06 15.04 3.08
C TYR A 304 9.31 14.96 2.22
N THR A 305 9.93 13.80 2.23
CA THR A 305 11.01 13.45 1.31
C THR A 305 10.80 12.00 0.87
N ALA A 306 10.58 11.80 -0.43
CA ALA A 306 10.58 10.47 -1.01
C ALA A 306 12.02 9.94 -1.07
N MET A 307 12.20 8.68 -0.72
CA MET A 307 13.51 8.03 -0.66
C MET A 307 13.46 6.69 -1.36
N LEU A 308 14.43 6.46 -2.23
CA LEU A 308 14.78 5.14 -2.73
C LEU A 308 15.93 4.64 -1.87
N LEU A 309 15.70 3.58 -1.13
CA LEU A 309 16.71 2.95 -0.28
C LEU A 309 17.18 1.65 -0.92
N VAL A 310 18.40 1.24 -0.64
CA VAL A 310 18.94 -0.06 -1.05
C VAL A 310 19.47 -0.81 0.16
N CYS A 311 19.11 -2.09 0.25
CA CYS A 311 19.68 -3.07 1.18
C CYS A 311 20.57 -4.01 0.38
N GLU A 312 21.86 -3.88 0.54
CA GLU A 312 22.82 -4.84 0.01
C GLU A 312 22.92 -6.07 0.92
N PRO A 313 23.20 -7.28 0.39
CA PRO A 313 23.17 -8.52 1.17
C PRO A 313 24.00 -8.53 2.46
N ASN A 314 25.03 -7.71 2.56
CA ASN A 314 25.95 -7.69 3.70
C ASN A 314 26.10 -6.31 4.35
N ALA A 315 25.28 -5.34 3.98
CA ALA A 315 25.46 -3.96 4.44
C ALA A 315 24.77 -3.64 5.79
N GLY A 316 23.99 -4.55 6.34
CA GLY A 316 23.33 -4.45 7.64
C GLY A 316 22.04 -3.64 7.62
N LYS A 317 22.02 -2.40 7.18
CA LYS A 317 20.83 -1.54 7.15
C LYS A 317 20.65 -0.88 5.79
N PRO A 318 19.40 -0.48 5.46
CA PRO A 318 19.13 0.27 4.23
C PRO A 318 19.97 1.54 4.14
N GLN A 319 20.44 1.86 2.95
CA GLN A 319 21.17 3.08 2.62
C GLN A 319 20.37 3.89 1.61
N GLU A 320 20.42 5.22 1.74
CA GLU A 320 19.82 6.10 0.74
C GLU A 320 20.54 5.95 -0.59
N TYR A 321 19.73 5.68 -1.63
CA TYR A 321 20.19 5.58 -3.01
C TYR A 321 19.85 6.84 -3.80
N TYR A 322 18.62 7.33 -3.62
CA TYR A 322 18.13 8.56 -4.24
C TYR A 322 17.03 9.19 -3.38
N SER A 323 16.88 10.51 -3.42
CA SER A 323 15.82 11.21 -2.69
C SER A 323 15.20 12.36 -3.49
N VAL A 324 13.94 12.65 -3.20
CA VAL A 324 13.16 13.73 -3.83
C VAL A 324 12.38 14.47 -2.74
N ASN A 325 12.75 15.72 -2.49
CA ASN A 325 12.07 16.56 -1.50
C ASN A 325 10.64 16.91 -1.95
N GLY A 326 9.76 17.16 -0.99
CA GLY A 326 8.38 17.55 -1.23
C GLY A 326 7.53 16.44 -1.85
N SER A 327 7.93 15.19 -1.63
CA SER A 327 7.38 14.04 -2.34
C SER A 327 7.21 12.83 -1.44
N LEU A 328 6.33 11.93 -1.87
CA LEU A 328 6.06 10.64 -1.27
C LEU A 328 6.59 9.54 -2.17
N GLY A 329 7.17 8.49 -1.59
CA GLY A 329 7.50 7.28 -2.32
C GLY A 329 6.24 6.58 -2.82
N GLY A 330 6.33 5.92 -3.94
CA GLY A 330 5.26 5.13 -4.54
C GLY A 330 5.76 3.72 -4.88
N LYS A 331 5.43 3.24 -6.06
CA LYS A 331 5.70 1.88 -6.52
C LYS A 331 7.09 1.70 -7.09
N LEU A 332 7.57 0.46 -6.95
CA LEU A 332 8.75 -0.06 -7.63
C LEU A 332 8.34 -1.13 -8.65
N SER A 333 9.00 -1.14 -9.78
CA SER A 333 8.83 -2.19 -10.79
C SER A 333 10.09 -2.32 -11.65
N VAL A 334 10.12 -3.35 -12.47
CA VAL A 334 11.19 -3.55 -13.44
C VAL A 334 10.58 -3.51 -14.83
N SER A 335 11.15 -2.69 -15.71
CA SER A 335 10.72 -2.61 -17.11
C SER A 335 11.08 -3.86 -17.91
N ASP A 336 10.45 -4.05 -19.07
CA ASP A 336 10.79 -5.14 -20.02
C ASP A 336 12.26 -5.10 -20.47
N THR A 337 12.89 -3.94 -20.38
CA THR A 337 14.33 -3.75 -20.69
C THR A 337 15.23 -3.99 -19.49
N GLY A 338 14.66 -4.37 -18.34
CA GLY A 338 15.42 -4.67 -17.13
C GLY A 338 15.82 -3.45 -16.31
N ASN A 339 15.26 -2.26 -16.56
CA ASN A 339 15.53 -1.06 -15.79
C ASN A 339 14.65 -1.00 -14.54
N LEU A 340 15.16 -0.46 -13.44
CA LEU A 340 14.40 -0.18 -12.23
C LEU A 340 13.54 1.07 -12.45
N LEU A 341 12.25 0.95 -12.19
CA LEU A 341 11.27 2.03 -12.26
C LEU A 341 10.83 2.38 -10.85
N TRP A 342 10.87 3.65 -10.50
CA TRP A 342 10.41 4.17 -9.21
C TRP A 342 9.41 5.29 -9.44
N ASP A 343 8.17 5.09 -9.01
CA ASP A 343 7.13 6.11 -9.06
C ASP A 343 7.15 6.94 -7.79
N VAL A 344 7.08 8.25 -7.94
CA VAL A 344 7.15 9.24 -6.85
C VAL A 344 6.01 10.23 -7.00
N GLU A 345 5.31 10.50 -5.92
CA GLU A 345 4.26 11.51 -5.86
C GLU A 345 4.82 12.85 -5.37
N SER A 346 4.94 13.81 -6.26
CA SER A 346 5.32 15.18 -5.90
C SER A 346 4.10 16.01 -5.55
N ILE A 347 4.02 16.49 -4.32
CA ILE A 347 2.87 17.24 -3.79
C ILE A 347 2.78 18.60 -4.49
N THR A 348 1.66 18.85 -5.18
CA THR A 348 1.42 20.09 -5.94
C THR A 348 0.49 21.05 -5.23
N SER A 349 -0.54 20.53 -4.55
CA SER A 349 -1.44 21.34 -3.73
C SER A 349 -2.01 20.52 -2.57
N THR A 350 -2.40 21.22 -1.52
CA THR A 350 -3.10 20.63 -0.37
C THR A 350 -4.29 21.49 -0.01
N PHE A 351 -5.28 20.89 0.60
CA PHE A 351 -6.46 21.58 1.13
C PHE A 351 -6.84 21.03 2.50
N PHE A 352 -7.48 21.87 3.28
CA PHE A 352 -8.00 21.52 4.60
C PHE A 352 -9.53 21.52 4.55
N SER A 353 -10.11 20.41 5.00
CA SER A 353 -11.56 20.28 5.12
C SER A 353 -11.94 20.05 6.58
N PRO A 354 -12.59 21.00 7.22
CA PRO A 354 -13.17 20.82 8.55
C PRO A 354 -14.48 20.04 8.42
N ALA A 355 -14.46 18.73 8.61
CA ALA A 355 -15.68 17.93 8.72
C ALA A 355 -16.20 17.96 10.18
N THR A 356 -17.50 17.71 10.37
CA THR A 356 -18.19 17.86 11.66
C THR A 356 -17.69 16.93 12.77
N SER A 357 -16.89 15.93 12.46
CA SER A 357 -16.33 14.97 13.44
C SER A 357 -14.87 14.58 13.20
N SER A 358 -14.25 15.05 12.12
CA SER A 358 -12.85 14.78 11.82
C SER A 358 -12.31 15.86 10.90
N PHE A 359 -11.01 16.12 11.00
CA PHE A 359 -10.32 17.04 10.09
C PHE A 359 -9.58 16.24 9.03
N THR A 360 -9.61 16.72 7.82
CA THR A 360 -8.95 16.07 6.70
C THR A 360 -8.03 17.05 6.00
N ILE A 361 -6.78 16.66 5.84
CA ILE A 361 -5.88 17.28 4.87
C ILE A 361 -5.84 16.37 3.65
N GLY A 362 -6.29 16.90 2.54
CA GLY A 362 -6.18 16.27 1.24
C GLY A 362 -5.20 17.02 0.35
N GLY A 363 -4.89 16.45 -0.79
CA GLY A 363 -3.99 17.11 -1.71
C GLY A 363 -3.98 16.50 -3.10
N THR A 364 -3.39 17.23 -4.02
CA THR A 364 -3.06 16.77 -5.36
C THR A 364 -1.56 16.60 -5.49
N SER A 365 -1.14 15.61 -6.25
CA SER A 365 0.26 15.33 -6.54
C SER A 365 0.43 15.00 -8.01
N TYR A 366 1.62 15.29 -8.55
CA TYR A 366 2.06 14.72 -9.82
C TYR A 366 2.81 13.45 -9.55
N VAL A 367 2.53 12.41 -10.34
CA VAL A 367 3.33 11.17 -10.32
C VAL A 367 4.44 11.30 -11.33
N PHE A 368 5.67 11.19 -10.86
CA PHE A 368 6.86 11.12 -11.69
C PHE A 368 7.46 9.73 -11.63
N ARG A 369 7.77 9.17 -12.78
CA ARG A 369 8.53 7.93 -12.89
C ARG A 369 10.01 8.24 -13.09
N TYR A 370 10.83 7.75 -12.18
CA TYR A 370 12.28 7.76 -12.25
C TYR A 370 12.73 6.41 -12.78
N THR A 371 13.55 6.42 -13.83
CA THR A 371 14.08 5.20 -14.45
C THR A 371 15.58 5.12 -14.23
N PHE A 372 16.02 4.04 -13.59
CA PHE A 372 17.43 3.72 -13.39
C PHE A 372 17.81 2.55 -14.28
N ASP A 373 18.93 2.68 -14.98
CA ASP A 373 19.43 1.59 -15.84
C ASP A 373 20.03 0.45 -14.99
N THR A 374 20.44 -0.62 -15.66
CA THR A 374 21.05 -1.79 -15.00
C THR A 374 22.37 -1.50 -14.32
N SER A 375 23.01 -0.37 -14.60
CA SER A 375 24.20 0.12 -13.89
C SER A 375 23.86 0.97 -12.66
N GLY A 376 22.58 1.27 -12.46
CA GLY A 376 22.08 2.10 -11.36
C GLY A 376 22.07 3.61 -11.65
N MET A 377 22.31 4.02 -12.89
CA MET A 377 22.26 5.44 -13.27
C MET A 377 20.82 5.87 -13.57
N LEU A 378 20.42 7.03 -13.06
CA LEU A 378 19.16 7.67 -13.44
C LEU A 378 19.25 8.10 -14.93
N ILE A 379 18.38 7.53 -15.77
CA ILE A 379 18.36 7.79 -17.22
C ILE A 379 17.15 8.59 -17.69
N SER A 380 16.04 8.59 -16.93
CA SER A 380 14.89 9.42 -17.24
C SER A 380 14.06 9.77 -16.01
N GLN A 381 13.36 10.88 -16.11
CA GLN A 381 12.30 11.31 -15.20
C GLN A 381 11.16 11.82 -16.06
N GLU A 382 9.98 11.23 -15.94
CA GLU A 382 8.82 11.63 -16.71
C GLU A 382 7.56 11.71 -15.84
N LYS A 383 6.70 12.70 -16.11
CA LYS A 383 5.40 12.79 -15.48
C LYS A 383 4.49 11.71 -16.09
N THR A 384 4.02 10.78 -15.26
CA THR A 384 3.14 9.69 -15.68
C THR A 384 1.69 9.93 -15.27
N GLY A 385 1.44 10.92 -14.36
CA GLY A 385 0.07 11.19 -13.96
C GLY A 385 -0.09 12.21 -12.86
N GLU A 386 -1.35 12.33 -12.43
CA GLU A 386 -1.79 13.18 -11.33
C GLU A 386 -2.72 12.38 -10.41
N VAL A 387 -2.63 12.62 -9.13
CA VAL A 387 -3.43 11.93 -8.12
C VAL A 387 -4.03 12.91 -7.13
N VAL A 388 -5.18 12.55 -6.58
CA VAL A 388 -5.76 13.21 -5.41
C VAL A 388 -5.62 12.27 -4.23
N ASN A 389 -5.02 12.76 -3.18
CA ASN A 389 -4.76 12.01 -1.97
C ASN A 389 -5.54 12.64 -0.80
N TYR A 390 -6.15 11.80 0.01
CA TYR A 390 -6.77 12.20 1.25
C TYR A 390 -6.04 11.57 2.41
N ARG A 391 -5.64 12.40 3.35
CA ARG A 391 -5.02 11.97 4.59
C ARG A 391 -5.88 12.42 5.75
N ARG A 392 -6.21 11.49 6.59
CA ARG A 392 -6.94 11.77 7.84
C ARG A 392 -5.97 12.02 8.96
#